data_948e1a14ee8d2925647c75151fee85a9
#
_entry.id   948e1a14ee8d2925647c75151fee85a9
#
_cell.length_a   1.000
_cell.length_b   1.000
_cell.length_c   1.000
_cell.angle_alpha   90.00
_cell.angle_beta   90.00
_cell.angle_gamma   90.00
#
_symmetry.space_group_name_H-M   'P 1'
#
loop_
_entity.id
_entity.type
_entity.pdbx_description
1 polymer ?
#
loop_
_entity_poly.entity_id
_entity_poly.type
_entity_poly.pdbx_seq_one_letter_code
_entity_poly.pdbx_strand_id
1 'polypeptide(L)'
;MFKRYLYTFLGIVSLLGVYWLALLPVLAVRTGLEAKQYVIALIIWGVLAAVFLVPGLAAILKSVWFFRGSGEPVVLDLLHSVLMKVNDIDAPVTVRRQGKKLVCTWRCHEPHWCERLEKSGMRRLYELWLRFDNSTKTVIMTDRYRSINWDLSPVSVKTGWLSWSRPFFKVQTGDQWGMENYEDGVPEEYTFSPNEIKSPVMNTILKNGWNVRFSLF
;
A
#
# COMPACT_ATOMS: atom_id res chain seq x y z
N MET A 1 13.91 -5.10 6.37
CA MET A 1 12.49 -4.91 6.80
C MET A 1 12.34 -4.67 8.30
N PHE A 2 12.96 -5.48 9.20
CA PHE A 2 12.85 -5.34 10.66
C PHE A 2 13.05 -3.89 11.16
N LYS A 3 14.12 -3.19 10.71
CA LYS A 3 14.40 -1.79 11.09
C LYS A 3 13.22 -0.84 10.81
N ARG A 4 12.47 -1.03 9.70
CA ARG A 4 11.33 -0.18 9.36
C ARG A 4 10.13 -0.42 10.28
N TYR A 5 9.87 -1.66 10.66
CA TYR A 5 8.87 -1.96 11.68
C TYR A 5 9.23 -1.34 13.03
N LEU A 6 10.51 -1.43 13.43
CA LEU A 6 11.00 -0.79 14.65
C LEU A 6 10.80 0.73 14.60
N TYR A 7 11.18 1.39 13.50
CA TYR A 7 10.96 2.84 13.35
C TYR A 7 9.49 3.22 13.33
N THR A 8 8.63 2.41 12.73
CA THR A 8 7.18 2.63 12.77
C THR A 8 6.67 2.54 14.21
N PHE A 9 7.09 1.52 14.94
CA PHE A 9 6.73 1.34 16.36
C PHE A 9 7.22 2.52 17.21
N LEU A 10 8.50 2.90 17.08
CA LEU A 10 9.05 4.05 17.80
C LEU A 10 8.33 5.36 17.44
N GLY A 11 7.99 5.55 16.17
CA GLY A 11 7.20 6.70 15.72
C GLY A 11 5.82 6.76 16.38
N ILE A 12 5.13 5.62 16.48
CA ILE A 12 3.82 5.53 17.15
C ILE A 12 3.98 5.81 18.65
N VAL A 13 4.97 5.21 19.31
CA VAL A 13 5.25 5.46 20.74
C VAL A 13 5.57 6.94 20.99
N SER A 14 6.39 7.55 20.09
CA SER A 14 6.69 8.98 20.17
C SER A 14 5.44 9.85 20.03
N LEU A 15 4.56 9.50 19.08
CA LEU A 15 3.29 10.21 18.87
C LEU A 15 2.41 10.13 20.12
N LEU A 16 2.27 8.94 20.71
CA LEU A 16 1.53 8.75 21.96
C LEU A 16 2.17 9.53 23.13
N GLY A 17 3.51 9.57 23.19
CA GLY A 17 4.24 10.37 24.18
C GLY A 17 3.92 11.87 24.05
N VAL A 18 3.86 12.41 22.83
CA VAL A 18 3.46 13.80 22.58
C VAL A 18 2.04 14.07 23.06
N TYR A 19 1.09 13.15 22.82
CA TYR A 19 -0.27 13.30 23.34
C TYR A 19 -0.32 13.24 24.87
N TRP A 20 0.48 12.38 25.47
CA TRP A 20 0.59 12.31 26.95
C TRP A 20 1.12 13.63 27.51
N LEU A 21 2.19 14.17 26.94
CA LEU A 21 2.76 15.45 27.36
C LEU A 21 1.76 16.60 27.15
N ALA A 22 1.02 16.62 26.05
CA ALA A 22 -0.01 17.61 25.79
C ALA A 22 -1.22 17.51 26.73
N LEU A 23 -1.46 16.35 27.35
CA LEU A 23 -2.50 16.18 28.36
C LEU A 23 -2.11 16.74 29.72
N LEU A 24 -0.80 16.75 30.06
CA LEU A 24 -0.33 17.19 31.41
C LEU A 24 -0.80 18.59 31.77
N PRO A 25 -0.74 19.64 30.93
CA PRO A 25 -1.28 20.95 31.26
C PRO A 25 -2.77 20.92 31.63
N VAL A 26 -3.56 20.13 30.86
CA VAL A 26 -5.00 19.99 31.11
C VAL A 26 -5.26 19.33 32.48
N LEU A 27 -4.45 18.34 32.84
CA LEU A 27 -4.53 17.70 34.15
C LEU A 27 -4.09 18.64 35.28
N ALA A 28 -3.06 19.45 35.07
CA ALA A 28 -2.52 20.37 36.07
C ALA A 28 -3.51 21.50 36.44
N VAL A 29 -4.33 21.96 35.51
CA VAL A 29 -5.30 23.04 35.72
C VAL A 29 -6.57 22.57 36.47
N ARG A 30 -6.69 21.26 36.76
CA ARG A 30 -7.86 20.66 37.43
C ARG A 30 -8.26 21.38 38.74
N THR A 31 -7.29 21.79 39.53
CA THR A 31 -7.55 22.42 40.84
C THR A 31 -7.99 23.88 40.73
N GLY A 32 -7.78 24.53 39.60
CA GLY A 32 -8.13 25.93 39.34
C GLY A 32 -9.40 26.16 38.54
N LEU A 33 -10.02 25.10 38.02
CA LEU A 33 -11.21 25.19 37.15
C LEU A 33 -12.45 24.62 37.84
N GLU A 34 -13.61 25.18 37.54
CA GLU A 34 -14.88 24.55 37.88
C GLU A 34 -15.03 23.21 37.11
N ALA A 35 -15.76 22.24 37.71
CA ALA A 35 -15.95 20.91 37.15
C ALA A 35 -16.43 20.94 35.67
N LYS A 36 -17.35 21.85 35.35
CA LYS A 36 -17.87 22.02 33.96
C LYS A 36 -16.80 22.50 32.99
N GLN A 37 -16.00 23.47 33.36
CA GLN A 37 -14.91 24.02 32.55
C GLN A 37 -13.82 22.97 32.32
N TYR A 38 -13.48 22.19 33.33
CA TYR A 38 -12.51 21.10 33.24
C TYR A 38 -12.97 20.00 32.24
N VAL A 39 -14.25 19.60 32.28
CA VAL A 39 -14.82 18.64 31.34
C VAL A 39 -14.75 19.18 29.91
N ILE A 40 -15.07 20.47 29.71
CA ILE A 40 -14.96 21.10 28.37
C ILE A 40 -13.50 21.07 27.88
N ALA A 41 -12.51 21.37 28.73
CA ALA A 41 -11.10 21.32 28.37
C ALA A 41 -10.66 19.91 27.96
N LEU A 42 -11.11 18.87 28.67
CA LEU A 42 -10.85 17.46 28.30
C LEU A 42 -11.48 17.08 26.95
N ILE A 43 -12.71 17.53 26.71
CA ILE A 43 -13.39 17.27 25.42
C ILE A 43 -12.62 17.94 24.28
N ILE A 44 -12.24 19.22 24.43
CA ILE A 44 -11.46 19.94 23.42
C ILE A 44 -10.14 19.22 23.15
N TRP A 45 -9.41 18.83 24.19
CA TRP A 45 -8.18 18.07 24.04
C TRP A 45 -8.41 16.75 23.30
N GLY A 46 -9.45 15.98 23.67
CA GLY A 46 -9.79 14.71 23.03
C GLY A 46 -10.13 14.86 21.54
N VAL A 47 -10.89 15.89 21.19
CA VAL A 47 -11.22 16.21 19.78
C VAL A 47 -9.95 16.57 19.00
N LEU A 48 -9.08 17.43 19.53
CA LEU A 48 -7.83 17.79 18.91
C LEU A 48 -6.91 16.56 18.72
N ALA A 49 -6.78 15.73 19.75
CA ALA A 49 -6.02 14.50 19.68
C ALA A 49 -6.53 13.57 18.59
N ALA A 50 -7.85 13.39 18.47
CA ALA A 50 -8.47 12.57 17.40
C ALA A 50 -8.22 13.14 16.00
N VAL A 51 -8.35 14.47 15.83
CA VAL A 51 -8.12 15.14 14.54
C VAL A 51 -6.67 15.02 14.09
N PHE A 52 -5.70 15.15 15.00
CA PHE A 52 -4.27 15.06 14.66
C PHE A 52 -3.72 13.63 14.62
N LEU A 53 -4.45 12.63 15.10
CA LEU A 53 -4.01 11.23 15.12
C LEU A 53 -3.77 10.70 13.67
N VAL A 54 -4.74 10.90 12.79
CA VAL A 54 -4.65 10.42 11.40
C VAL A 54 -3.52 11.07 10.62
N PRO A 55 -3.37 12.41 10.60
CA PRO A 55 -2.22 13.07 9.99
C PRO A 55 -0.88 12.64 10.60
N GLY A 56 -0.80 12.49 11.91
CA GLY A 56 0.41 12.03 12.60
C GLY A 56 0.85 10.64 12.17
N LEU A 57 -0.08 9.68 12.17
CA LEU A 57 0.18 8.33 11.67
C LEU A 57 0.57 8.32 10.18
N ALA A 58 -0.12 9.11 9.36
CA ALA A 58 0.19 9.24 7.94
C ALA A 58 1.61 9.81 7.71
N ALA A 59 2.04 10.79 8.52
CA ALA A 59 3.38 11.36 8.46
C ALA A 59 4.46 10.33 8.83
N ILE A 60 4.25 9.55 9.89
CA ILE A 60 5.16 8.46 10.30
C ILE A 60 5.28 7.43 9.17
N LEU A 61 4.16 6.95 8.64
CA LEU A 61 4.17 5.96 7.57
C LEU A 61 4.84 6.51 6.30
N LYS A 62 4.54 7.76 5.93
CA LYS A 62 5.14 8.42 4.77
C LYS A 62 6.66 8.53 4.88
N SER A 63 7.21 8.78 6.07
CA SER A 63 8.65 8.92 6.28
C SER A 63 9.36 7.57 6.36
N VAL A 64 8.79 6.59 7.06
CA VAL A 64 9.40 5.27 7.28
C VAL A 64 9.29 4.36 6.05
N TRP A 65 8.15 4.43 5.33
CA TRP A 65 7.87 3.55 4.18
C TRP A 65 8.11 4.26 2.84
N PHE A 66 9.17 5.06 2.80
CA PHE A 66 9.74 5.63 1.61
C PHE A 66 10.98 4.82 1.20
N PHE A 67 11.03 4.41 -0.08
CA PHE A 67 12.13 3.67 -0.68
C PHE A 67 12.72 4.52 -1.79
N ARG A 68 14.03 4.66 -1.78
CA ARG A 68 14.76 5.41 -2.82
C ARG A 68 15.06 4.51 -4.00
N GLY A 69 14.87 5.03 -5.20
CA GLY A 69 15.30 4.39 -6.44
C GLY A 69 16.81 4.31 -6.55
N SER A 70 17.29 3.37 -7.34
CA SER A 70 18.72 3.19 -7.65
C SER A 70 19.03 3.79 -9.03
N GLY A 71 20.04 4.65 -9.08
CA GLY A 71 20.47 5.30 -10.34
C GLY A 71 19.62 6.50 -10.76
N GLU A 72 19.77 6.89 -12.02
CA GLU A 72 19.03 8.00 -12.60
C GLU A 72 17.59 7.58 -12.99
N PRO A 73 16.57 8.39 -12.66
CA PRO A 73 15.20 8.06 -12.96
C PRO A 73 14.91 8.15 -14.46
N VAL A 74 14.41 7.07 -15.02
CA VAL A 74 13.95 7.03 -16.42
C VAL A 74 12.75 7.94 -16.64
N VAL A 75 12.47 8.30 -17.89
CA VAL A 75 11.26 9.06 -18.24
C VAL A 75 10.00 8.25 -17.92
N LEU A 76 8.90 8.95 -17.61
CA LEU A 76 7.65 8.33 -17.15
C LEU A 76 7.08 7.31 -18.14
N ASP A 77 7.12 7.63 -19.44
CA ASP A 77 6.57 6.74 -20.47
C ASP A 77 7.37 5.44 -20.60
N LEU A 78 8.69 5.53 -20.41
CA LEU A 78 9.54 4.34 -20.39
C LEU A 78 9.24 3.48 -19.17
N LEU A 79 9.05 4.08 -17.98
CA LEU A 79 8.64 3.33 -16.78
C LEU A 79 7.29 2.63 -17.00
N HIS A 80 6.32 3.32 -17.61
CA HIS A 80 5.02 2.73 -17.93
C HIS A 80 5.19 1.55 -18.89
N SER A 81 6.00 1.68 -19.95
CA SER A 81 6.22 0.60 -20.91
C SER A 81 6.91 -0.61 -20.25
N VAL A 82 7.89 -0.39 -19.38
CA VAL A 82 8.57 -1.46 -18.66
C VAL A 82 7.59 -2.22 -17.74
N LEU A 83 6.73 -1.49 -17.01
CA LEU A 83 5.73 -2.13 -16.15
C LEU A 83 4.65 -2.88 -16.94
N MET A 84 4.31 -2.41 -18.15
CA MET A 84 3.29 -3.03 -18.99
C MET A 84 3.80 -4.26 -19.76
N LYS A 85 5.12 -4.45 -19.91
CA LYS A 85 5.71 -5.63 -20.56
C LYS A 85 5.25 -6.97 -19.98
N VAL A 86 4.84 -7.01 -18.71
CA VAL A 86 4.28 -8.23 -18.09
C VAL A 86 3.03 -8.74 -18.82
N ASN A 87 2.34 -7.87 -19.55
CA ASN A 87 1.16 -8.28 -20.33
C ASN A 87 1.53 -9.11 -21.57
N ASP A 88 2.77 -9.01 -22.04
CA ASP A 88 3.27 -9.68 -23.25
C ASP A 88 3.80 -11.10 -22.95
N ILE A 89 3.90 -11.47 -21.66
CA ILE A 89 4.36 -12.77 -21.19
C ILE A 89 3.22 -13.55 -20.52
N ASP A 90 3.35 -14.87 -20.42
CA ASP A 90 2.39 -15.72 -19.72
C ASP A 90 2.60 -15.65 -18.19
N ALA A 91 2.29 -14.50 -17.63
CA ALA A 91 2.38 -14.25 -16.20
C ALA A 91 0.99 -14.23 -15.56
N PRO A 92 0.86 -14.60 -14.29
CA PRO A 92 -0.41 -14.54 -13.56
C PRO A 92 -0.89 -13.11 -13.29
N VAL A 93 -0.04 -12.12 -13.57
CA VAL A 93 -0.25 -10.70 -13.29
C VAL A 93 -0.53 -9.93 -14.58
N THR A 94 -1.44 -8.98 -14.51
CA THR A 94 -1.70 -8.02 -15.59
C THR A 94 -1.59 -6.59 -15.06
N VAL A 95 -1.11 -5.69 -15.91
CA VAL A 95 -1.01 -4.26 -15.65
C VAL A 95 -1.89 -3.51 -16.62
N ARG A 96 -2.86 -2.77 -16.11
CA ARG A 96 -3.78 -1.98 -16.93
C ARG A 96 -3.72 -0.50 -16.59
N ARG A 97 -3.90 0.33 -17.59
CA ARG A 97 -4.00 1.78 -17.40
C ARG A 97 -5.43 2.15 -16.99
N GLN A 98 -5.55 2.91 -15.91
CA GLN A 98 -6.83 3.47 -15.45
C GLN A 98 -6.69 4.98 -15.23
N GLY A 99 -7.01 5.77 -16.25
CA GLY A 99 -6.76 7.20 -16.27
C GLY A 99 -5.26 7.51 -16.18
N LYS A 100 -4.87 8.24 -15.13
CA LYS A 100 -3.46 8.59 -14.84
C LYS A 100 -2.72 7.58 -13.95
N LYS A 101 -3.34 6.43 -13.65
CA LYS A 101 -2.79 5.41 -12.77
C LYS A 101 -2.58 4.12 -13.53
N LEU A 102 -1.66 3.27 -13.04
CA LEU A 102 -1.58 1.87 -13.43
C LEU A 102 -2.16 1.01 -12.30
N VAL A 103 -2.80 -0.08 -12.68
CA VAL A 103 -3.37 -1.06 -11.74
C VAL A 103 -2.79 -2.42 -12.09
N CYS A 104 -2.05 -3.00 -11.14
CA CYS A 104 -1.51 -4.34 -11.24
C CYS A 104 -2.42 -5.30 -10.47
N THR A 105 -2.83 -6.38 -11.10
CA THR A 105 -3.74 -7.37 -10.50
C THR A 105 -3.53 -8.75 -11.12
N TRP A 106 -4.20 -9.77 -10.58
CA TRP A 106 -4.18 -11.11 -11.15
C TRP A 106 -5.01 -11.19 -12.44
N ARG A 107 -4.61 -12.04 -13.40
CA ARG A 107 -5.33 -12.29 -14.67
C ARG A 107 -6.58 -13.15 -14.47
N CYS A 108 -7.54 -12.68 -13.69
CA CYS A 108 -8.78 -13.40 -13.38
C CYS A 108 -9.76 -13.55 -14.57
N HIS A 109 -9.49 -12.89 -15.69
CA HIS A 109 -10.35 -12.97 -16.89
C HIS A 109 -9.86 -13.98 -17.94
N GLU A 110 -8.63 -14.50 -17.80
CA GLU A 110 -8.09 -15.53 -18.67
C GLU A 110 -8.44 -16.92 -18.10
N PRO A 111 -9.02 -17.85 -18.91
CA PRO A 111 -9.56 -19.11 -18.39
C PRO A 111 -8.55 -19.93 -17.60
N HIS A 112 -7.30 -20.03 -18.09
CA HIS A 112 -6.22 -20.75 -17.42
C HIS A 112 -5.90 -20.18 -16.02
N TRP A 113 -5.74 -18.86 -15.91
CA TRP A 113 -5.44 -18.21 -14.63
C TRP A 113 -6.65 -18.14 -13.73
N CYS A 114 -7.86 -17.98 -14.29
CA CYS A 114 -9.12 -18.00 -13.56
C CYS A 114 -9.30 -19.32 -12.80
N GLU A 115 -9.12 -20.46 -13.46
CA GLU A 115 -9.22 -21.79 -12.85
C GLU A 115 -8.19 -21.98 -11.72
N ARG A 116 -6.94 -21.56 -11.90
CA ARG A 116 -5.91 -21.63 -10.85
C ARG A 116 -6.22 -20.75 -9.65
N LEU A 117 -6.74 -19.53 -9.87
CA LEU A 117 -7.16 -18.62 -8.82
C LEU A 117 -8.35 -19.17 -8.03
N GLU A 118 -9.35 -19.77 -8.71
CA GLU A 118 -10.49 -20.42 -8.08
C GLU A 118 -10.06 -21.62 -7.24
N LYS A 119 -9.24 -22.51 -7.79
CA LYS A 119 -8.66 -23.66 -7.07
C LYS A 119 -7.85 -23.25 -5.83
N SER A 120 -7.21 -22.09 -5.86
CA SER A 120 -6.50 -21.54 -4.69
C SER A 120 -7.43 -21.06 -3.57
N GLY A 121 -8.75 -21.06 -3.78
CA GLY A 121 -9.74 -20.59 -2.81
C GLY A 121 -9.75 -19.07 -2.63
N MET A 122 -9.26 -18.31 -3.61
CA MET A 122 -9.21 -16.85 -3.51
C MET A 122 -10.62 -16.24 -3.47
N ARG A 123 -10.92 -15.52 -2.39
CA ARG A 123 -12.20 -14.81 -2.20
C ARG A 123 -12.09 -13.30 -2.42
N ARG A 124 -10.88 -12.77 -2.51
CA ARG A 124 -10.61 -11.34 -2.67
C ARG A 124 -9.48 -11.13 -3.67
N LEU A 125 -9.78 -10.42 -4.74
CA LEU A 125 -8.79 -10.00 -5.71
C LEU A 125 -7.95 -8.85 -5.13
N TYR A 126 -6.64 -9.01 -5.18
CA TYR A 126 -5.70 -7.96 -4.83
C TYR A 126 -5.44 -7.06 -6.04
N GLU A 127 -5.48 -5.76 -5.82
CA GLU A 127 -5.10 -4.74 -6.79
C GLU A 127 -4.06 -3.81 -6.18
N LEU A 128 -2.96 -3.65 -6.88
CA LEU A 128 -1.94 -2.66 -6.57
C LEU A 128 -2.10 -1.45 -7.46
N TRP A 129 -2.48 -0.33 -6.87
CA TRP A 129 -2.67 0.94 -7.58
C TRP A 129 -1.42 1.77 -7.53
N LEU A 130 -0.92 2.19 -8.69
CA LEU A 130 0.27 3.00 -8.86
C LEU A 130 -0.12 4.40 -9.34
N ARG A 131 0.21 5.41 -8.54
CA ARG A 131 0.09 6.81 -8.91
C ARG A 131 1.48 7.41 -9.05
N PHE A 132 1.75 8.04 -10.18
CA PHE A 132 3.05 8.59 -10.54
C PHE A 132 3.10 10.09 -10.27
N ASP A 133 4.09 10.51 -9.50
CA ASP A 133 4.46 11.90 -9.32
C ASP A 133 5.76 12.16 -10.09
N ASN A 134 5.63 12.75 -11.28
CA ASN A 134 6.76 13.00 -12.16
C ASN A 134 7.69 14.09 -11.62
N SER A 135 7.19 15.01 -10.77
CA SER A 135 7.99 16.10 -10.21
C SER A 135 9.02 15.58 -9.19
N THR A 136 8.61 14.63 -8.36
CA THR A 136 9.47 14.03 -7.34
C THR A 136 10.03 12.67 -7.75
N LYS A 137 9.74 12.20 -8.98
CA LYS A 137 10.08 10.86 -9.46
C LYS A 137 9.69 9.78 -8.45
N THR A 138 8.46 9.86 -7.95
CA THR A 138 7.95 8.97 -6.89
C THR A 138 6.68 8.26 -7.33
N VAL A 139 6.66 6.94 -7.19
CA VAL A 139 5.46 6.14 -7.37
C VAL A 139 4.81 5.90 -6.02
N ILE A 140 3.54 6.29 -5.92
CA ILE A 140 2.73 6.07 -4.73
C ILE A 140 1.94 4.78 -4.95
N MET A 141 2.22 3.78 -4.11
CA MET A 141 1.60 2.46 -4.15
C MET A 141 0.48 2.37 -3.12
N THR A 142 -0.70 1.96 -3.56
CA THR A 142 -1.88 1.78 -2.70
C THR A 142 -2.45 0.39 -2.91
N ASP A 143 -2.58 -0.36 -1.82
CA ASP A 143 -3.16 -1.70 -1.83
C ASP A 143 -4.69 -1.62 -1.80
N ARG A 144 -5.36 -2.37 -2.66
CA ARG A 144 -6.83 -2.49 -2.67
C ARG A 144 -7.26 -3.94 -2.81
N TYR A 145 -8.46 -4.23 -2.32
CA TYR A 145 -9.08 -5.55 -2.44
C TYR A 145 -10.48 -5.40 -3.02
N ARG A 146 -10.83 -6.33 -3.91
CA ARG A 146 -12.20 -6.48 -4.40
C ARG A 146 -12.71 -7.87 -4.04
N SER A 147 -13.97 -8.01 -3.69
CA SER A 147 -14.59 -9.32 -3.55
C SER A 147 -14.71 -9.98 -4.93
N ILE A 148 -14.42 -11.29 -5.00
CA ILE A 148 -14.67 -12.11 -6.18
C ILE A 148 -15.84 -13.03 -5.85
N ASN A 149 -16.77 -13.15 -6.80
CA ASN A 149 -17.78 -14.19 -6.81
C ASN A 149 -17.53 -15.10 -8.01
N TRP A 150 -17.14 -16.34 -7.74
CA TRP A 150 -16.84 -17.34 -8.75
C TRP A 150 -18.09 -18.00 -9.34
N ASP A 151 -19.26 -17.88 -8.67
CA ASP A 151 -20.52 -18.52 -9.09
C ASP A 151 -21.17 -17.87 -10.32
N LEU A 152 -20.62 -16.76 -10.78
CA LEU A 152 -21.13 -16.01 -11.93
C LEU A 152 -20.15 -16.09 -13.09
N SER A 153 -20.57 -16.69 -14.20
CA SER A 153 -19.84 -16.66 -15.46
C SER A 153 -20.44 -15.59 -16.39
N PRO A 154 -19.66 -14.62 -16.88
CA PRO A 154 -18.27 -14.33 -16.61
C PRO A 154 -18.03 -13.80 -15.19
N VAL A 155 -16.84 -14.03 -14.66
CA VAL A 155 -16.45 -13.63 -13.29
C VAL A 155 -16.85 -12.19 -12.99
N SER A 156 -17.84 -11.99 -12.12
CA SER A 156 -18.25 -10.67 -11.70
C SER A 156 -17.43 -10.22 -10.50
N VAL A 157 -16.60 -9.20 -10.70
CA VAL A 157 -15.85 -8.54 -9.62
C VAL A 157 -16.74 -7.48 -9.01
N LYS A 158 -17.39 -7.77 -7.86
CA LYS A 158 -18.16 -6.76 -7.12
C LYS A 158 -17.19 -5.86 -6.37
N THR A 159 -17.28 -4.55 -6.62
CA THR A 159 -16.63 -3.52 -5.79
C THR A 159 -17.42 -3.34 -4.51
N GLY A 160 -16.91 -3.87 -3.40
CA GLY A 160 -17.43 -3.50 -2.08
C GLY A 160 -17.15 -2.01 -1.80
N TRP A 161 -18.12 -1.29 -1.23
CA TRP A 161 -18.06 0.17 -0.97
C TRP A 161 -16.99 0.58 0.05
N LEU A 162 -16.47 -0.36 0.83
CA LEU A 162 -15.39 -0.17 1.81
C LEU A 162 -14.39 -1.33 1.72
N SER A 163 -13.52 -1.31 0.72
CA SER A 163 -12.28 -2.06 0.82
C SER A 163 -11.28 -1.22 1.62
N TRP A 164 -11.24 -1.42 2.93
CA TRP A 164 -10.15 -0.89 3.74
C TRP A 164 -8.85 -1.47 3.15
N SER A 165 -8.01 -0.59 2.64
CA SER A 165 -6.67 -0.99 2.25
C SER A 165 -5.97 -1.47 3.51
N ARG A 166 -5.69 -2.78 3.59
CA ARG A 166 -4.80 -3.29 4.62
C ARG A 166 -3.39 -3.11 4.07
N PRO A 167 -2.58 -2.20 4.61
CA PRO A 167 -1.23 -2.02 4.13
C PRO A 167 -0.44 -3.28 4.47
N PHE A 168 -0.16 -4.10 3.45
CA PHE A 168 0.78 -5.19 3.59
C PHE A 168 2.18 -4.64 3.43
N PHE A 169 2.84 -4.44 4.55
CA PHE A 169 4.23 -4.02 4.60
C PHE A 169 5.23 -5.14 4.28
N LYS A 170 4.74 -6.36 4.02
CA LYS A 170 5.59 -7.45 3.55
C LYS A 170 5.96 -7.18 2.09
N VAL A 171 7.20 -6.80 1.85
CA VAL A 171 7.81 -6.72 0.52
C VAL A 171 9.21 -7.30 0.61
N GLN A 172 9.61 -7.98 -0.45
CA GLN A 172 10.98 -8.47 -0.61
C GLN A 172 11.71 -7.46 -1.50
N THR A 173 12.84 -6.96 -1.02
CA THR A 173 13.70 -6.05 -1.79
C THR A 173 14.97 -6.82 -2.17
N GLY A 174 15.33 -6.76 -3.43
CA GLY A 174 16.54 -7.39 -3.96
C GLY A 174 16.50 -7.46 -5.47
N ASP A 175 17.66 -7.58 -6.09
CA ASP A 175 17.81 -7.61 -7.55
C ASP A 175 17.15 -8.82 -8.22
N GLN A 176 16.84 -9.85 -7.43
CA GLN A 176 16.23 -11.10 -7.88
C GLN A 176 14.69 -11.05 -7.97
N TRP A 177 14.03 -9.94 -7.61
CA TRP A 177 12.57 -9.85 -7.48
C TRP A 177 11.96 -8.77 -8.37
N GLY A 178 12.35 -8.73 -9.65
CA GLY A 178 11.73 -7.85 -10.64
C GLY A 178 10.59 -8.52 -11.40
N MET A 179 9.91 -7.76 -12.26
CA MET A 179 8.85 -8.31 -13.13
C MET A 179 9.40 -9.26 -14.20
N GLU A 180 10.69 -9.16 -14.49
CA GLU A 180 11.44 -10.11 -15.33
C GLU A 180 11.39 -11.56 -14.81
N ASN A 181 11.19 -11.77 -13.51
CA ASN A 181 11.10 -13.11 -12.93
C ASN A 181 9.87 -13.91 -13.39
N TYR A 182 8.88 -13.25 -13.99
CA TYR A 182 7.74 -13.95 -14.58
C TYR A 182 8.06 -14.59 -15.93
N GLU A 183 9.18 -14.21 -16.58
CA GLU A 183 9.61 -14.78 -17.88
C GLU A 183 9.99 -16.26 -17.76
N ASP A 184 10.48 -16.69 -16.58
CA ASP A 184 10.84 -18.08 -16.32
C ASP A 184 9.62 -19.00 -16.06
N GLY A 185 8.41 -18.46 -16.17
CA GLY A 185 7.17 -19.16 -15.86
C GLY A 185 6.87 -19.24 -14.36
N VAL A 186 5.71 -19.75 -14.04
CA VAL A 186 5.20 -19.83 -12.66
C VAL A 186 4.95 -21.29 -12.29
N PRO A 187 5.45 -21.79 -11.14
CA PRO A 187 5.25 -23.16 -10.70
C PRO A 187 3.76 -23.55 -10.62
N GLU A 188 3.45 -24.84 -10.76
CA GLU A 188 2.06 -25.33 -10.61
C GLU A 188 1.48 -24.97 -9.24
N GLU A 189 2.27 -25.08 -8.17
CA GLU A 189 1.89 -24.74 -6.79
C GLU A 189 2.12 -23.26 -6.45
N TYR A 190 1.86 -22.37 -7.40
CA TYR A 190 2.06 -20.92 -7.19
C TYR A 190 1.08 -20.36 -6.15
N THR A 191 1.62 -19.65 -5.16
CA THR A 191 0.82 -18.98 -4.12
C THR A 191 0.45 -17.58 -4.54
N PHE A 192 -0.82 -17.35 -4.81
CA PHE A 192 -1.35 -16.01 -5.17
C PHE A 192 -1.37 -15.06 -3.96
N SER A 193 -0.20 -14.64 -3.52
CA SER A 193 -0.08 -13.69 -2.41
C SER A 193 0.15 -12.25 -2.92
N PRO A 194 -0.32 -11.21 -2.20
CA PRO A 194 -0.09 -9.82 -2.59
C PRO A 194 1.38 -9.45 -2.80
N ASN A 195 2.31 -10.14 -2.13
CA ASN A 195 3.75 -9.91 -2.26
C ASN A 195 4.28 -10.27 -3.63
N GLU A 196 3.66 -11.27 -4.28
CA GLU A 196 4.04 -11.74 -5.62
C GLU A 196 3.75 -10.68 -6.71
N ILE A 197 2.84 -9.75 -6.47
CA ILE A 197 2.65 -8.56 -7.31
C ILE A 197 3.49 -7.39 -6.79
N LYS A 198 3.41 -7.13 -5.49
CA LYS A 198 3.96 -5.91 -4.89
C LYS A 198 5.47 -5.84 -4.95
N SER A 199 6.15 -6.96 -4.65
CA SER A 199 7.63 -6.99 -4.62
C SER A 199 8.24 -6.83 -6.02
N PRO A 200 7.83 -7.58 -7.06
CA PRO A 200 8.35 -7.39 -8.42
C PRO A 200 8.10 -5.99 -8.95
N VAL A 201 6.88 -5.48 -8.82
CA VAL A 201 6.52 -4.12 -9.28
C VAL A 201 7.37 -3.06 -8.57
N MET A 202 7.50 -3.16 -7.24
CA MET A 202 8.31 -2.22 -6.46
C MET A 202 9.78 -2.24 -6.89
N ASN A 203 10.38 -3.43 -7.01
CA ASN A 203 11.79 -3.56 -7.37
C ASN A 203 12.04 -3.07 -8.82
N THR A 204 11.14 -3.35 -9.74
CA THR A 204 11.22 -2.80 -11.11
C THR A 204 11.20 -1.27 -11.10
N ILE A 205 10.34 -0.65 -10.30
CA ILE A 205 10.29 0.82 -10.16
C ILE A 205 11.61 1.35 -9.59
N LEU A 206 12.13 0.72 -8.51
CA LEU A 206 13.36 1.12 -7.87
C LEU A 206 14.59 0.96 -8.77
N LYS A 207 14.69 -0.13 -9.54
CA LYS A 207 15.76 -0.37 -10.54
C LYS A 207 15.77 0.69 -11.64
N ASN A 208 14.61 1.25 -11.98
CA ASN A 208 14.47 2.32 -12.97
C ASN A 208 14.63 3.74 -12.36
N GLY A 209 15.24 3.86 -11.18
CA GLY A 209 15.60 5.13 -10.55
C GLY A 209 14.44 5.88 -9.89
N TRP A 210 13.21 5.36 -9.93
CA TRP A 210 12.06 5.99 -9.31
C TRP A 210 11.92 5.59 -7.84
N ASN A 211 11.54 6.55 -7.01
CA ASN A 211 11.24 6.29 -5.60
C ASN A 211 9.88 5.59 -5.46
N VAL A 212 9.73 4.85 -4.37
CA VAL A 212 8.46 4.22 -4.00
C VAL A 212 8.02 4.69 -2.63
N ARG A 213 6.74 5.02 -2.51
CA ARG A 213 6.10 5.38 -1.25
C ARG A 213 4.79 4.61 -1.10
N PHE A 214 4.58 3.99 0.05
CA PHE A 214 3.29 3.37 0.35
C PHE A 214 2.30 4.40 0.89
N SER A 215 1.03 4.27 0.47
CA SER A 215 -0.07 5.09 0.94
C SER A 215 -1.20 4.20 1.47
N LEU A 216 -1.87 4.69 2.51
CA LEU A 216 -3.07 4.06 3.06
C LEU A 216 -4.33 4.41 2.26
N PHE A 217 -4.29 5.53 1.47
CA PHE A 217 -5.44 6.12 0.77
C PHE A 217 -5.08 6.50 -0.66
#